data_6024c52158a2f8f333e27913012b031f
#
_entry.id   6024c52158a2f8f333e27913012b031f
#
_cell.length_a   1.000
_cell.length_b   1.000
_cell.length_c   1.000
_cell.angle_alpha   90.00
_cell.angle_beta   90.00
_cell.angle_gamma   90.00
#
_symmetry.space_group_name_H-M   'P 1'
#
loop_
_entity.id
_entity.type
_entity.pdbx_description
1 polymer ?
#
loop_
_entity_poly.entity_id
_entity_poly.type
_entity_poly.pdbx_seq_one_letter_code
_entity_poly.pdbx_strand_id
1 'polypeptide(L)'
;MSIVLIAVAAALAVMPQTALGASPVVKTVPFVPANTLIPHDTWSGKAITLKGTSDSGGGNFAWTWDFGDGSPVATGIVTNKYVIGASHTYTGTTGNVFTARLTVQNTTTGETGSQVYYVQIRDKSLGVEVNVAVDEGLWYLHRDMYRYSSGGVDYGAWTSGQAGGYASLGYYSVSAANLNAFEVNGHLETGNQNNPYVETVQRAMRNIFPMLAAGPMTAWTGNPFEFNAYTGMYDKTHDGNSNGQQVWVNQGVPWYQGGMFMDAIVASGTPDAIATTGPAGIIGKSYKDIVQDMLDAYAGAQYDYYPAGGGWRYDYNQWPDGSVCQWAAIGIIAAERQWGCVVPSWLKPWNVVWLNYCHNPAGWFGYDGPGSIPWGPFALSPSGMVQCSMDGVGRGNPMWDSVESYIRDTFDNTPAYWGNNVKGYYYGLFSFVKSMLFHDNNGDGIAEPLQYLVSTSGSGLPPIDWYTAEVSKGDTSDGVARTIINDQSSEGYWYGQNYEWEQNHLQTAFAIMMLNRTVIESGSPVAVIQAIPNPAVVGQTINVNGSSSYHQDVTKSIVLWQWDLDNDGQFDDAAGPTVNVGPY
;
A
#
# COMPACT_ATOMS: atom_id res chain seq x y z
N MET A 1 57.18 71.45 22.42
CA MET A 1 57.59 70.04 22.47
C MET A 1 56.33 69.21 22.25
N SER A 2 56.09 68.88 21.01
CA SER A 2 54.87 68.15 20.58
C SER A 2 55.21 66.70 20.42
N ILE A 3 54.52 65.83 21.15
CA ILE A 3 54.69 64.38 21.05
C ILE A 3 53.64 63.86 20.04
N VAL A 4 54.12 63.33 18.95
CA VAL A 4 53.31 62.64 17.93
C VAL A 4 53.20 61.18 18.34
N LEU A 5 52.00 60.72 18.65
CA LEU A 5 51.69 59.30 18.86
C LEU A 5 51.32 58.68 17.51
N ILE A 6 52.15 57.72 17.04
CA ILE A 6 51.83 56.90 15.86
C ILE A 6 51.09 55.65 16.39
N ALA A 7 49.80 55.56 16.05
CA ALA A 7 49.03 54.36 16.29
C ALA A 7 49.21 53.40 15.07
N VAL A 8 49.84 52.25 15.33
CA VAL A 8 49.94 51.15 14.35
C VAL A 8 48.64 50.31 14.51
N ALA A 9 47.74 50.42 13.54
CA ALA A 9 46.57 49.53 13.46
C ALA A 9 47.04 48.22 12.84
N ALA A 10 47.10 47.14 13.64
CA ALA A 10 47.24 45.79 13.13
C ALA A 10 45.88 45.32 12.57
N ALA A 11 45.77 45.21 11.23
CA ALA A 11 44.65 44.57 10.58
C ALA A 11 44.74 43.06 10.81
N LEU A 12 43.93 42.53 11.75
CA LEU A 12 43.68 41.09 11.79
C LEU A 12 42.85 40.74 10.56
N ALA A 13 43.44 40.07 9.60
CA ALA A 13 42.73 39.35 8.56
C ALA A 13 41.89 38.25 9.22
N VAL A 14 40.58 38.49 9.34
CA VAL A 14 39.63 37.43 9.68
C VAL A 14 39.55 36.56 8.43
N MET A 15 40.25 35.43 8.44
CA MET A 15 39.99 34.38 7.44
C MET A 15 38.54 33.95 7.61
N PRO A 16 37.76 33.81 6.52
CA PRO A 16 36.44 33.27 6.63
C PRO A 16 36.58 31.85 7.19
N GLN A 17 36.06 31.60 8.38
CA GLN A 17 35.80 30.24 8.85
C GLN A 17 34.85 29.64 7.82
N THR A 18 35.37 28.71 7.01
CA THR A 18 34.51 27.79 6.28
C THR A 18 33.63 27.13 7.30
N ALA A 19 32.33 27.40 7.25
CA ALA A 19 31.37 26.70 8.06
C ALA A 19 31.60 25.20 7.81
N LEU A 20 32.04 24.48 8.85
CA LEU A 20 32.12 23.04 8.82
C LEU A 20 30.71 22.56 8.42
N GLY A 21 30.61 21.89 7.26
CA GLY A 21 29.36 21.32 6.81
C GLY A 21 28.85 20.34 7.86
N ALA A 22 27.54 20.27 8.07
CA ALA A 22 26.99 19.28 8.97
C ALA A 22 27.27 17.88 8.43
N SER A 23 27.64 16.94 9.34
CA SER A 23 27.86 15.54 8.97
C SER A 23 26.59 14.94 8.34
N PRO A 24 26.73 14.10 7.32
CA PRO A 24 25.61 13.41 6.70
C PRO A 24 24.77 12.65 7.73
N VAL A 25 23.47 12.85 7.73
CA VAL A 25 22.55 12.00 8.49
C VAL A 25 22.23 10.78 7.63
N VAL A 26 22.75 9.62 8.04
CA VAL A 26 22.57 8.36 7.32
C VAL A 26 21.41 7.60 7.91
N LYS A 27 20.51 7.12 7.05
CA LYS A 27 19.34 6.33 7.45
C LYS A 27 19.37 5.00 6.71
N THR A 28 18.91 3.94 7.35
CA THR A 28 18.80 2.59 6.76
C THR A 28 17.37 2.09 6.77
N VAL A 29 17.04 1.18 5.88
CA VAL A 29 15.76 0.47 5.84
C VAL A 29 16.05 -1.03 6.00
N PRO A 30 15.51 -1.71 7.02
CA PRO A 30 14.54 -1.22 8.00
C PRO A 30 15.11 -0.16 8.94
N PHE A 31 14.23 0.74 9.39
CA PHE A 31 14.58 1.74 10.39
C PHE A 31 14.92 1.06 11.73
N VAL A 32 16.03 1.47 12.34
CA VAL A 32 16.47 0.95 13.65
C VAL A 32 16.26 2.03 14.71
N PRO A 33 15.28 1.93 15.60
CA PRO A 33 15.17 2.79 16.79
C PRO A 33 16.38 2.62 17.72
N ALA A 34 16.70 3.65 18.48
CA ALA A 34 17.94 3.75 19.27
C ALA A 34 18.23 2.56 20.21
N ASN A 35 17.22 1.82 20.65
CA ASN A 35 17.36 0.71 21.60
C ASN A 35 16.64 -0.58 21.12
N THR A 36 16.36 -0.71 19.86
CA THR A 36 15.60 -1.85 19.31
C THR A 36 16.37 -2.48 18.17
N LEU A 37 16.60 -3.79 18.24
CA LEU A 37 17.10 -4.58 17.14
C LEU A 37 15.90 -4.99 16.27
N ILE A 38 15.80 -4.40 15.10
CA ILE A 38 14.84 -4.78 14.07
C ILE A 38 15.65 -5.30 12.87
N PRO A 39 15.85 -6.61 12.77
CA PRO A 39 16.63 -7.17 11.67
C PRO A 39 15.79 -7.20 10.39
N HIS A 40 16.47 -7.08 9.26
CA HIS A 40 15.95 -7.51 7.98
C HIS A 40 16.03 -9.04 7.92
N ASP A 41 14.88 -9.70 7.78
CA ASP A 41 14.83 -11.15 7.70
C ASP A 41 15.24 -11.62 6.30
N THR A 42 16.05 -12.67 6.24
CA THR A 42 16.41 -13.39 5.02
C THR A 42 16.69 -14.86 5.34
N TRP A 43 17.04 -15.67 4.34
CA TRP A 43 17.52 -17.04 4.55
C TRP A 43 18.89 -17.25 3.94
N SER A 44 19.61 -18.24 4.44
CA SER A 44 20.98 -18.54 3.99
C SER A 44 21.05 -18.73 2.48
N GLY A 45 21.92 -17.98 1.82
CA GLY A 45 22.12 -18.05 0.37
C GLY A 45 21.20 -17.18 -0.48
N LYS A 46 20.28 -16.41 0.13
CA LYS A 46 19.45 -15.43 -0.59
C LYS A 46 20.22 -14.11 -0.72
N ALA A 47 20.34 -13.63 -1.94
CA ALA A 47 20.79 -12.26 -2.18
C ALA A 47 19.67 -11.27 -1.81
N ILE A 48 20.01 -10.25 -1.03
CA ILE A 48 19.13 -9.15 -0.64
C ILE A 48 19.81 -7.81 -0.93
N THR A 49 19.03 -6.75 -1.02
CA THR A 49 19.55 -5.38 -1.12
C THR A 49 19.65 -4.75 0.27
N LEU A 50 20.84 -4.33 0.70
CA LEU A 50 20.98 -3.43 1.84
C LEU A 50 20.65 -2.02 1.39
N LYS A 51 19.82 -1.31 2.15
CA LYS A 51 19.11 -0.10 1.73
C LYS A 51 19.42 1.07 2.65
N GLY A 52 19.79 2.20 2.09
CA GLY A 52 20.07 3.40 2.86
C GLY A 52 19.91 4.69 2.08
N THR A 53 19.83 5.79 2.84
CA THR A 53 19.74 7.15 2.32
C THR A 53 20.65 8.07 3.10
N SER A 54 20.92 9.27 2.58
CA SER A 54 21.66 10.31 3.28
C SER A 54 20.89 11.64 3.21
N ASP A 55 20.92 12.39 4.29
CA ASP A 55 20.21 13.66 4.43
C ASP A 55 21.10 14.88 4.22
N SER A 56 22.34 14.71 3.77
CA SER A 56 23.25 15.82 3.52
C SER A 56 22.87 16.59 2.25
N GLY A 57 23.26 17.86 2.19
CA GLY A 57 23.01 18.78 1.08
C GLY A 57 23.40 18.26 -0.31
N GLY A 58 23.36 19.09 -1.35
CA GLY A 58 23.72 18.68 -2.70
C GLY A 58 25.17 18.23 -2.82
N GLY A 59 25.45 17.38 -3.81
CA GLY A 59 26.79 16.90 -4.13
C GLY A 59 26.84 15.40 -4.39
N ASN A 60 28.04 14.88 -4.58
CA ASN A 60 28.31 13.46 -4.69
C ASN A 60 28.53 12.87 -3.30
N PHE A 61 28.02 11.68 -3.10
CA PHE A 61 28.17 10.92 -1.85
C PHE A 61 28.98 9.66 -2.14
N ALA A 62 30.16 9.56 -1.54
CA ALA A 62 30.90 8.31 -1.47
C ALA A 62 30.30 7.46 -0.35
N TRP A 63 30.05 6.20 -0.61
CA TRP A 63 29.48 5.30 0.37
C TRP A 63 30.27 4.00 0.50
N THR A 64 30.21 3.40 1.68
CA THR A 64 30.76 2.09 1.98
C THR A 64 29.73 1.29 2.76
N TRP A 65 29.41 0.09 2.28
CA TRP A 65 28.70 -0.94 3.04
C TRP A 65 29.70 -1.96 3.55
N ASP A 66 29.84 -2.06 4.85
CA ASP A 66 30.46 -3.19 5.55
C ASP A 66 29.33 -4.16 5.93
N PHE A 67 29.38 -5.39 5.45
CA PHE A 67 28.30 -6.35 5.63
C PHE A 67 28.27 -7.02 7.01
N GLY A 68 29.33 -6.87 7.80
CA GLY A 68 29.41 -7.39 9.16
C GLY A 68 29.58 -8.91 9.26
N ASP A 69 29.88 -9.59 8.15
CA ASP A 69 30.11 -11.03 8.06
C ASP A 69 31.56 -11.40 7.72
N GLY A 70 32.45 -10.39 7.63
CA GLY A 70 33.85 -10.55 7.26
C GLY A 70 34.12 -10.63 5.75
N SER A 71 33.10 -10.51 4.92
CA SER A 71 33.26 -10.39 3.48
C SER A 71 33.80 -9.01 3.07
N PRO A 72 34.36 -8.85 1.84
CA PRO A 72 34.82 -7.55 1.36
C PRO A 72 33.69 -6.51 1.33
N VAL A 73 33.99 -5.28 1.76
CA VAL A 73 33.07 -4.16 1.72
C VAL A 73 32.67 -3.80 0.29
N ALA A 74 31.45 -3.30 0.09
CA ALA A 74 31.02 -2.66 -1.15
C ALA A 74 31.18 -1.15 -1.03
N THR A 75 31.61 -0.50 -2.12
CA THR A 75 31.81 0.95 -2.17
C THR A 75 31.24 1.52 -3.47
N GLY A 76 30.86 2.80 -3.44
CA GLY A 76 30.41 3.49 -4.64
C GLY A 76 30.27 4.99 -4.43
N ILE A 77 29.87 5.67 -5.49
CA ILE A 77 29.56 7.11 -5.49
C ILE A 77 28.19 7.29 -6.12
N VAL A 78 27.33 8.06 -5.47
CA VAL A 78 26.00 8.40 -5.98
C VAL A 78 25.78 9.90 -5.93
N THR A 79 24.99 10.40 -6.88
CA THR A 79 24.46 11.77 -6.88
C THR A 79 23.08 11.85 -6.24
N ASN A 80 22.35 10.73 -6.20
CA ASN A 80 21.04 10.63 -5.59
C ASN A 80 21.17 10.15 -4.14
N LYS A 81 21.00 11.08 -3.21
CA LYS A 81 21.10 10.80 -1.76
C LYS A 81 20.02 9.86 -1.22
N TYR A 82 18.95 9.63 -1.96
CA TYR A 82 17.85 8.75 -1.57
C TYR A 82 18.07 7.28 -1.96
N VAL A 83 19.12 6.97 -2.70
CA VAL A 83 19.33 5.65 -3.27
C VAL A 83 20.77 5.19 -3.03
N ILE A 84 21.01 4.61 -1.86
CA ILE A 84 22.32 4.05 -1.48
C ILE A 84 22.10 2.58 -1.14
N GLY A 85 22.26 1.70 -2.13
CA GLY A 85 22.01 0.27 -1.99
C GLY A 85 23.21 -0.58 -2.39
N ALA A 86 23.34 -1.76 -1.79
CA ALA A 86 24.30 -2.78 -2.18
C ALA A 86 23.65 -4.17 -2.06
N SER A 87 23.80 -5.01 -3.10
CA SER A 87 23.36 -6.40 -3.02
C SER A 87 24.39 -7.24 -2.27
N HIS A 88 23.94 -8.10 -1.36
CA HIS A 88 24.78 -9.04 -0.65
C HIS A 88 24.06 -10.36 -0.36
N THR A 89 24.83 -11.44 -0.20
CA THR A 89 24.32 -12.77 0.13
C THR A 89 24.91 -13.22 1.45
N TYR A 90 24.07 -13.29 2.47
CA TYR A 90 24.49 -13.84 3.76
C TYR A 90 24.37 -15.35 3.78
N THR A 91 25.33 -15.99 4.45
CA THR A 91 25.31 -17.44 4.71
C THR A 91 25.46 -17.69 6.20
N GLY A 92 24.71 -18.66 6.72
CA GLY A 92 24.74 -18.96 8.14
C GLY A 92 23.63 -19.91 8.55
N THR A 93 23.53 -20.17 9.84
CA THR A 93 22.45 -20.94 10.45
C THR A 93 21.31 -20.02 10.88
N THR A 94 20.10 -20.57 10.95
CA THR A 94 18.95 -19.88 11.52
C THR A 94 19.26 -19.28 12.88
N GLY A 95 18.86 -18.02 13.07
CA GLY A 95 19.17 -17.24 14.27
C GLY A 95 20.44 -16.39 14.18
N ASN A 96 21.33 -16.61 13.20
CA ASN A 96 22.49 -15.73 13.04
C ASN A 96 22.03 -14.31 12.70
N VAL A 97 22.62 -13.33 13.41
CA VAL A 97 22.39 -11.90 13.17
C VAL A 97 23.69 -11.25 12.76
N PHE A 98 23.67 -10.53 11.65
CA PHE A 98 24.78 -9.75 11.15
C PHE A 98 24.52 -8.26 11.35
N THR A 99 25.56 -7.51 11.75
CA THR A 99 25.48 -6.06 11.89
C THR A 99 26.24 -5.41 10.75
N ALA A 100 25.50 -5.09 9.69
CA ALA A 100 26.05 -4.32 8.59
C ALA A 100 26.11 -2.83 8.95
N ARG A 101 26.98 -2.08 8.29
CA ARG A 101 27.15 -0.64 8.51
C ARG A 101 27.26 0.10 7.18
N LEU A 102 26.38 1.08 7.00
CA LEU A 102 26.51 2.08 5.94
C LEU A 102 27.31 3.27 6.46
N THR A 103 28.37 3.63 5.77
CA THR A 103 29.09 4.90 5.97
C THR A 103 28.97 5.75 4.70
N VAL A 104 28.62 7.02 4.85
CA VAL A 104 28.47 7.97 3.75
C VAL A 104 29.37 9.17 4.00
N GLN A 105 30.11 9.58 2.97
CA GLN A 105 30.92 10.79 2.98
C GLN A 105 30.39 11.77 1.91
N ASN A 106 30.12 12.99 2.32
CA ASN A 106 29.94 14.09 1.37
C ASN A 106 31.30 14.45 0.75
N THR A 107 31.48 14.20 -0.53
CA THR A 107 32.77 14.40 -1.20
C THR A 107 33.16 15.89 -1.35
N THR A 108 32.22 16.81 -1.16
CA THR A 108 32.48 18.25 -1.20
C THR A 108 32.99 18.79 0.13
N THR A 109 32.40 18.34 1.25
CA THR A 109 32.77 18.82 2.58
C THR A 109 33.76 17.91 3.31
N GLY A 110 33.87 16.64 2.89
CA GLY A 110 34.66 15.60 3.56
C GLY A 110 34.01 15.00 4.81
N GLU A 111 32.88 15.56 5.24
CA GLU A 111 32.14 15.09 6.42
C GLU A 111 31.56 13.70 6.21
N THR A 112 31.55 12.89 7.27
CA THR A 112 31.08 11.50 7.25
C THR A 112 29.96 11.27 8.26
N GLY A 113 29.04 10.38 7.91
CA GLY A 113 28.01 9.84 8.81
C GLY A 113 27.90 8.33 8.64
N SER A 114 27.32 7.64 9.61
CA SER A 114 27.09 6.19 9.47
C SER A 114 25.85 5.72 10.23
N GLN A 115 25.27 4.61 9.77
CA GLN A 115 24.16 3.92 10.41
C GLN A 115 24.32 2.40 10.28
N VAL A 116 23.78 1.67 11.23
CA VAL A 116 23.76 0.21 11.24
C VAL A 116 22.55 -0.33 10.49
N TYR A 117 22.69 -1.58 10.03
CA TYR A 117 21.65 -2.34 9.35
C TYR A 117 21.78 -3.79 9.85
N TYR A 118 20.70 -4.32 10.42
CA TYR A 118 20.74 -5.68 10.96
C TYR A 118 20.10 -6.67 10.00
N VAL A 119 20.75 -7.82 9.81
CA VAL A 119 20.24 -8.91 8.97
C VAL A 119 20.17 -10.18 9.79
N GLN A 120 19.04 -10.86 9.78
CA GLN A 120 18.85 -12.12 10.49
C GLN A 120 18.57 -13.26 9.51
N ILE A 121 19.29 -14.37 9.69
CA ILE A 121 18.98 -15.61 8.97
C ILE A 121 17.80 -16.30 9.65
N ARG A 122 16.76 -16.55 8.86
CA ARG A 122 15.57 -17.33 9.24
C ARG A 122 15.51 -18.64 8.47
N ASP A 123 14.68 -19.56 8.93
CA ASP A 123 14.25 -20.69 8.12
C ASP A 123 13.48 -20.20 6.92
N LYS A 124 13.76 -20.77 5.75
CA LYS A 124 13.04 -20.43 4.52
C LYS A 124 11.58 -20.92 4.63
N SER A 125 10.68 -19.99 4.83
CA SER A 125 9.23 -20.23 4.86
C SER A 125 8.52 -19.26 3.92
N LEU A 126 7.28 -19.56 3.54
CA LEU A 126 6.48 -18.66 2.70
C LEU A 126 6.39 -17.25 3.29
N GLY A 127 6.19 -17.13 4.62
CA GLY A 127 6.13 -15.82 5.28
C GLY A 127 7.44 -15.03 5.17
N VAL A 128 8.60 -15.67 5.36
CA VAL A 128 9.90 -15.02 5.20
C VAL A 128 10.13 -14.61 3.74
N GLU A 129 9.75 -15.46 2.80
CA GLU A 129 9.86 -15.13 1.37
C GLU A 129 8.95 -13.95 0.99
N VAL A 130 7.73 -13.89 1.54
CA VAL A 130 6.81 -12.73 1.38
C VAL A 130 7.46 -11.46 1.91
N ASN A 131 8.00 -11.49 3.14
CA ASN A 131 8.62 -10.31 3.75
C ASN A 131 9.79 -9.78 2.91
N VAL A 132 10.67 -10.68 2.44
CA VAL A 132 11.78 -10.29 1.56
C VAL A 132 11.26 -9.72 0.24
N ALA A 133 10.24 -10.33 -0.35
CA ALA A 133 9.68 -9.87 -1.62
C ALA A 133 9.04 -8.47 -1.49
N VAL A 134 8.27 -8.24 -0.44
CA VAL A 134 7.66 -6.93 -0.14
C VAL A 134 8.73 -5.87 0.09
N ASP A 135 9.75 -6.18 0.88
CA ASP A 135 10.84 -5.25 1.18
C ASP A 135 11.64 -4.84 -0.08
N GLU A 136 11.95 -5.80 -0.96
CA GLU A 136 12.60 -5.49 -2.24
C GLU A 136 11.68 -4.67 -3.17
N GLY A 137 10.38 -4.95 -3.17
CA GLY A 137 9.39 -4.18 -3.93
C GLY A 137 9.23 -2.74 -3.45
N LEU A 138 9.15 -2.52 -2.15
CA LEU A 138 9.10 -1.16 -1.56
C LEU A 138 10.37 -0.37 -1.88
N TRP A 139 11.54 -1.03 -1.84
CA TRP A 139 12.79 -0.39 -2.24
C TRP A 139 12.81 0.00 -3.71
N TYR A 140 12.29 -0.87 -4.59
CA TYR A 140 12.14 -0.53 -6.00
C TYR A 140 11.29 0.73 -6.18
N LEU A 141 10.11 0.79 -5.54
CA LEU A 141 9.23 1.97 -5.62
C LEU A 141 9.90 3.23 -5.03
N HIS A 142 10.60 3.13 -3.90
CA HIS A 142 11.32 4.24 -3.29
C HIS A 142 12.42 4.78 -4.22
N ARG A 143 13.21 3.88 -4.80
CA ARG A 143 14.30 4.20 -5.72
C ARG A 143 13.82 4.94 -6.96
N ASP A 144 12.71 4.47 -7.53
CA ASP A 144 12.19 4.93 -8.81
C ASP A 144 11.23 6.12 -8.69
N MET A 145 10.95 6.60 -7.49
CA MET A 145 10.14 7.81 -7.31
C MET A 145 10.79 9.01 -8.01
N TYR A 146 10.03 9.67 -8.87
CA TYR A 146 10.40 10.97 -9.43
C TYR A 146 10.21 12.06 -8.38
N ARG A 147 11.30 12.57 -7.83
CA ARG A 147 11.32 13.63 -6.81
C ARG A 147 11.53 14.97 -7.45
N TYR A 148 10.67 15.93 -7.13
CA TYR A 148 10.76 17.30 -7.63
C TYR A 148 10.28 18.31 -6.58
N SER A 149 10.60 19.59 -6.80
CA SER A 149 10.15 20.69 -5.95
C SER A 149 9.47 21.74 -6.80
N SER A 150 8.37 22.29 -6.31
CA SER A 150 7.63 23.37 -6.96
C SER A 150 7.07 24.31 -5.89
N GLY A 151 7.26 25.62 -6.08
CA GLY A 151 6.79 26.62 -5.11
C GLY A 151 7.37 26.48 -3.70
N GLY A 152 8.56 25.86 -3.55
CA GLY A 152 9.18 25.59 -2.26
C GLY A 152 8.62 24.35 -1.53
N VAL A 153 7.75 23.58 -2.17
CA VAL A 153 7.19 22.33 -1.67
C VAL A 153 7.82 21.15 -2.42
N ASP A 154 8.17 20.12 -1.68
CA ASP A 154 8.74 18.88 -2.21
C ASP A 154 7.66 17.85 -2.52
N TYR A 155 7.68 17.32 -3.73
CA TYR A 155 6.74 16.34 -4.27
C TYR A 155 7.45 15.06 -4.72
N GLY A 156 6.69 13.97 -4.86
CA GLY A 156 7.15 12.72 -5.44
C GLY A 156 6.02 12.01 -6.19
N ALA A 157 6.34 11.44 -7.35
CA ALA A 157 5.38 10.78 -8.23
C ALA A 157 5.98 9.54 -8.89
N TRP A 158 5.12 8.65 -9.33
CA TRP A 158 5.46 7.51 -10.19
C TRP A 158 4.72 7.56 -11.52
N THR A 159 4.31 8.74 -11.93
CA THR A 159 3.68 8.97 -13.22
C THR A 159 4.69 9.43 -14.23
N SER A 160 4.35 9.31 -15.46
CA SER A 160 4.93 9.98 -16.62
C SER A 160 6.28 9.49 -17.14
N GLY A 161 6.26 9.17 -18.38
CA GLY A 161 7.41 9.19 -19.27
C GLY A 161 8.33 7.98 -19.22
N GLN A 162 8.13 7.06 -18.30
CA GLN A 162 9.01 5.88 -18.19
C GLN A 162 8.49 4.64 -18.89
N ALA A 163 7.24 4.59 -19.28
CA ALA A 163 6.69 3.48 -20.03
C ALA A 163 6.18 3.93 -21.40
N GLY A 164 6.59 3.28 -22.46
CA GLY A 164 5.98 3.42 -23.79
C GLY A 164 4.52 2.95 -23.78
N GLY A 165 3.72 3.37 -24.72
CA GLY A 165 2.32 2.95 -24.85
C GLY A 165 1.35 3.85 -24.07
N TYR A 166 0.47 3.27 -23.27
CA TYR A 166 -0.54 4.02 -22.49
C TYR A 166 0.01 4.96 -21.42
N ALA A 167 1.30 4.93 -21.14
CA ALA A 167 1.99 5.94 -20.34
C ALA A 167 1.85 7.36 -20.88
N SER A 168 1.49 7.54 -22.13
CA SER A 168 1.14 8.86 -22.67
C SER A 168 -0.14 9.44 -22.05
N LEU A 169 -0.97 8.63 -21.40
CA LEU A 169 -2.13 9.07 -20.64
C LEU A 169 -1.83 9.29 -19.15
N GLY A 170 -0.67 8.78 -18.66
CA GLY A 170 -0.12 9.04 -17.32
C GLY A 170 -1.18 9.06 -16.22
N TYR A 171 -1.85 7.92 -15.95
CA TYR A 171 -2.89 7.90 -14.93
C TYR A 171 -2.33 8.30 -13.57
N TYR A 172 -2.95 9.29 -12.96
CA TYR A 172 -2.60 9.80 -11.64
C TYR A 172 -2.75 8.73 -10.55
N SER A 173 -3.68 7.79 -10.73
CA SER A 173 -3.91 6.66 -9.82
C SER A 173 -2.70 5.74 -9.63
N VAL A 174 -1.72 5.75 -10.55
CA VAL A 174 -0.46 5.03 -10.34
C VAL A 174 0.28 5.56 -9.11
N SER A 175 0.35 6.89 -8.95
CA SER A 175 0.95 7.49 -7.74
C SER A 175 0.16 7.17 -6.47
N ALA A 176 -1.17 7.15 -6.54
CA ALA A 176 -2.01 6.78 -5.40
C ALA A 176 -1.81 5.30 -5.01
N ALA A 177 -1.78 4.38 -5.97
CA ALA A 177 -1.54 2.95 -5.69
C ALA A 177 -0.14 2.70 -5.09
N ASN A 178 0.90 3.39 -5.59
CA ASN A 178 2.24 3.27 -5.05
C ASN A 178 2.35 3.85 -3.62
N LEU A 179 1.69 4.97 -3.35
CA LEU A 179 1.56 5.52 -2.01
C LEU A 179 0.93 4.50 -1.07
N ASN A 180 -0.22 3.93 -1.46
CA ASN A 180 -0.94 2.94 -0.69
C ASN A 180 -0.06 1.72 -0.34
N ALA A 181 0.79 1.27 -1.28
CA ALA A 181 1.70 0.15 -1.01
C ALA A 181 2.67 0.43 0.16
N PHE A 182 3.12 1.66 0.36
CA PHE A 182 3.90 2.03 1.55
C PHE A 182 3.05 2.09 2.81
N GLU A 183 1.86 2.68 2.73
CA GLU A 183 1.00 2.92 3.88
C GLU A 183 0.49 1.62 4.48
N VAL A 184 0.06 0.65 3.66
CA VAL A 184 -0.36 -0.67 4.15
C VAL A 184 0.79 -1.47 4.79
N ASN A 185 2.03 -1.08 4.54
CA ASN A 185 3.21 -1.62 5.20
C ASN A 185 3.67 -0.80 6.42
N GLY A 186 2.82 0.10 6.91
CA GLY A 186 3.08 0.90 8.12
C GLY A 186 4.02 2.09 7.93
N HIS A 187 4.33 2.45 6.70
CA HIS A 187 5.13 3.64 6.40
C HIS A 187 4.20 4.84 6.18
N LEU A 188 3.88 5.55 7.24
CA LEU A 188 2.90 6.63 7.24
C LEU A 188 3.55 8.01 7.15
N GLU A 189 2.79 9.01 6.70
CA GLU A 189 3.22 10.40 6.61
C GLU A 189 3.70 10.97 7.96
N THR A 190 3.03 10.56 9.04
CA THR A 190 3.35 10.91 10.43
C THR A 190 4.39 10.00 11.08
N GLY A 191 4.96 9.07 10.34
CA GLY A 191 5.91 8.08 10.84
C GLY A 191 7.24 8.69 11.32
N ASN A 192 8.10 7.83 11.87
CA ASN A 192 9.40 8.27 12.36
C ASN A 192 10.29 8.77 11.21
N GLN A 193 10.75 10.01 11.32
CA GLN A 193 11.57 10.68 10.29
C GLN A 193 12.92 10.02 10.02
N ASN A 194 13.37 9.09 10.87
CA ASN A 194 14.54 8.26 10.60
C ASN A 194 14.24 7.07 9.67
N ASN A 195 12.98 6.79 9.38
CA ASN A 195 12.58 5.83 8.37
C ASN A 195 12.62 6.52 6.99
N PRO A 196 13.47 6.07 6.04
CA PRO A 196 13.56 6.66 4.70
C PRO A 196 12.24 6.69 3.93
N TYR A 197 11.35 5.73 4.16
CA TYR A 197 10.07 5.64 3.45
C TYR A 197 9.04 6.69 3.89
N VAL A 198 9.22 7.28 5.08
CA VAL A 198 8.36 8.41 5.52
C VAL A 198 8.50 9.61 4.59
N GLU A 199 9.73 9.91 4.12
CA GLU A 199 9.96 10.95 3.11
C GLU A 199 9.24 10.64 1.79
N THR A 200 9.26 9.39 1.37
CA THR A 200 8.54 8.93 0.17
C THR A 200 7.04 9.16 0.29
N VAL A 201 6.44 8.72 1.41
CA VAL A 201 5.01 8.89 1.68
C VAL A 201 4.63 10.35 1.76
N GLN A 202 5.39 11.19 2.48
CA GLN A 202 5.14 12.62 2.58
C GLN A 202 5.15 13.34 1.23
N ARG A 203 6.08 12.98 0.34
CA ARG A 203 6.15 13.54 -1.01
C ARG A 203 4.99 13.08 -1.88
N ALA A 204 4.66 11.80 -1.81
CA ALA A 204 3.56 11.22 -2.57
C ALA A 204 2.22 11.79 -2.12
N MET A 205 1.97 11.89 -0.80
CA MET A 205 0.75 12.47 -0.26
C MET A 205 0.58 13.93 -0.72
N ARG A 206 1.63 14.74 -0.64
CA ARG A 206 1.59 16.12 -1.18
C ARG A 206 1.35 16.18 -2.68
N ASN A 207 1.72 15.13 -3.41
CA ASN A 207 1.57 15.06 -4.87
C ASN A 207 0.16 14.65 -5.31
N ILE A 208 -0.56 13.82 -4.55
CA ILE A 208 -1.90 13.34 -4.99
C ILE A 208 -2.97 14.43 -4.88
N PHE A 209 -2.91 15.33 -3.91
CA PHE A 209 -3.91 16.38 -3.75
C PHE A 209 -3.96 17.39 -4.92
N PRO A 210 -2.84 17.86 -5.50
CA PRO A 210 -2.86 18.64 -6.74
C PRO A 210 -3.48 17.93 -7.94
N MET A 211 -3.60 16.62 -7.91
CA MET A 211 -4.23 15.82 -8.97
C MET A 211 -5.75 15.78 -8.86
N LEU A 212 -6.32 16.33 -7.80
CA LEU A 212 -7.76 16.41 -7.58
C LEU A 212 -8.34 17.72 -8.08
N ALA A 213 -9.63 17.71 -8.40
CA ALA A 213 -10.45 18.90 -8.61
C ALA A 213 -11.61 18.89 -7.63
N ALA A 214 -12.05 20.07 -7.25
CA ALA A 214 -13.23 20.25 -6.41
C ALA A 214 -14.19 21.24 -7.07
N GLY A 215 -15.47 21.05 -6.85
CA GLY A 215 -16.52 21.96 -7.33
C GLY A 215 -17.77 21.86 -6.46
N PRO A 216 -18.70 22.81 -6.65
CA PRO A 216 -19.97 22.74 -5.94
C PRO A 216 -20.71 21.48 -6.35
N MET A 217 -21.42 20.90 -5.40
CA MET A 217 -22.39 19.85 -5.68
C MET A 217 -23.56 20.49 -6.44
N THR A 218 -23.57 20.34 -7.74
CA THR A 218 -24.68 20.77 -8.57
C THR A 218 -25.50 19.55 -8.91
N ALA A 219 -26.81 19.68 -8.81
CA ALA A 219 -27.71 18.81 -9.54
C ALA A 219 -27.23 18.82 -11.00
N TRP A 220 -26.81 17.67 -11.52
CA TRP A 220 -26.35 17.58 -12.91
C TRP A 220 -27.48 17.96 -13.82
N THR A 221 -27.41 19.19 -14.29
CA THR A 221 -28.41 19.77 -15.22
C THR A 221 -28.13 19.19 -16.60
N GLY A 222 -28.81 18.19 -16.97
CA GLY A 222 -28.69 17.57 -18.30
C GLY A 222 -29.60 16.36 -18.41
N ASN A 223 -29.90 15.77 -17.28
CA ASN A 223 -30.88 14.71 -17.19
C ASN A 223 -31.86 15.04 -16.07
N PRO A 224 -33.12 15.27 -16.37
CA PRO A 224 -34.12 15.32 -15.31
C PRO A 224 -34.02 13.96 -14.61
N PHE A 225 -33.73 13.97 -13.31
CA PHE A 225 -33.70 12.78 -12.49
C PHE A 225 -35.03 12.03 -12.70
N GLU A 226 -34.96 10.99 -13.52
CA GLU A 226 -36.11 10.10 -13.62
C GLU A 226 -36.30 9.46 -12.26
N PHE A 227 -37.53 9.37 -11.83
CA PHE A 227 -37.93 8.68 -10.62
C PHE A 227 -37.30 7.28 -10.64
N ASN A 228 -36.38 7.03 -9.77
CA ASN A 228 -35.84 5.71 -9.59
C ASN A 228 -36.91 4.86 -8.90
N ALA A 229 -37.60 4.03 -9.66
CA ALA A 229 -38.67 3.18 -9.14
C ALA A 229 -38.18 2.18 -8.10
N TYR A 230 -36.87 1.88 -8.09
CA TYR A 230 -36.24 0.97 -7.14
C TYR A 230 -35.95 1.65 -5.80
N THR A 231 -35.44 2.87 -5.81
CA THR A 231 -35.11 3.62 -4.60
C THR A 231 -36.24 4.54 -4.13
N GLY A 232 -37.19 4.83 -4.97
CA GLY A 232 -38.24 5.80 -4.68
C GLY A 232 -37.77 7.26 -4.62
N MET A 233 -36.59 7.56 -5.14
CA MET A 233 -35.93 8.86 -5.04
C MET A 233 -35.87 9.58 -6.39
N TYR A 234 -35.95 10.90 -6.35
CA TYR A 234 -35.84 11.78 -7.54
C TYR A 234 -34.51 12.53 -7.59
N ASP A 235 -33.72 12.48 -6.50
CA ASP A 235 -32.52 13.28 -6.36
C ASP A 235 -31.31 12.36 -6.01
N LYS A 236 -30.29 12.44 -6.83
CA LYS A 236 -29.01 11.75 -6.60
C LYS A 236 -27.99 12.61 -5.88
N THR A 237 -28.33 13.85 -5.54
CA THR A 237 -27.41 14.65 -4.74
C THR A 237 -27.30 14.04 -3.36
N HIS A 238 -26.12 13.61 -3.03
CA HIS A 238 -25.76 13.16 -1.71
C HIS A 238 -24.61 14.02 -1.22
N ASP A 239 -24.76 14.61 -0.05
CA ASP A 239 -23.79 15.47 0.59
C ASP A 239 -23.61 14.98 2.03
N GLY A 240 -22.71 14.02 2.19
CA GLY A 240 -22.54 13.28 3.44
C GLY A 240 -21.95 14.11 4.59
N ASN A 241 -21.28 15.22 4.28
CA ASN A 241 -20.72 16.14 5.26
C ASN A 241 -21.38 17.53 5.25
N SER A 242 -22.40 17.74 4.42
CA SER A 242 -23.19 18.98 4.32
C SER A 242 -22.35 20.22 3.98
N ASN A 243 -21.28 20.06 3.20
CA ASN A 243 -20.42 21.16 2.79
C ASN A 243 -20.72 21.71 1.37
N GLY A 244 -21.61 21.08 0.63
CA GLY A 244 -22.03 21.47 -0.72
C GLY A 244 -20.98 21.25 -1.80
N GLN A 245 -19.98 20.39 -1.57
CA GLN A 245 -18.86 20.17 -2.46
C GLN A 245 -18.81 18.72 -2.97
N GLN A 246 -18.15 18.54 -4.10
CA GLN A 246 -17.73 17.25 -4.61
C GLN A 246 -16.27 17.32 -5.06
N VAL A 247 -15.59 16.19 -5.03
CA VAL A 247 -14.17 16.05 -5.42
C VAL A 247 -14.01 14.89 -6.39
N TRP A 248 -13.16 15.06 -7.40
CA TRP A 248 -12.84 14.02 -8.37
C TRP A 248 -11.39 14.12 -8.85
N VAL A 249 -10.89 13.08 -9.48
CA VAL A 249 -9.55 13.11 -10.09
C VAL A 249 -9.56 14.02 -11.32
N ASN A 250 -8.71 15.02 -11.34
CA ASN A 250 -8.64 16.05 -12.39
C ASN A 250 -7.90 15.53 -13.65
N GLN A 251 -8.38 14.44 -14.19
CA GLN A 251 -7.86 13.81 -15.39
C GLN A 251 -8.98 13.06 -16.11
N GLY A 252 -8.78 12.75 -17.38
CA GLY A 252 -9.72 11.88 -18.11
C GLY A 252 -10.01 10.58 -17.35
N VAL A 253 -11.23 10.09 -17.42
CA VAL A 253 -11.72 8.89 -16.73
C VAL A 253 -11.67 8.97 -15.19
N PRO A 254 -12.22 10.04 -14.57
CA PRO A 254 -12.09 10.30 -13.14
C PRO A 254 -12.62 9.15 -12.26
N TRP A 255 -13.72 8.54 -12.64
CA TRP A 255 -14.37 7.45 -11.89
C TRP A 255 -13.60 6.14 -11.96
N TYR A 256 -12.78 5.97 -12.98
CA TYR A 256 -11.86 4.84 -13.06
C TYR A 256 -10.70 4.97 -12.07
N GLN A 257 -10.27 6.18 -11.78
CA GLN A 257 -9.09 6.47 -10.98
C GLN A 257 -9.41 6.76 -9.50
N GLY A 258 -10.56 7.37 -9.24
CA GLY A 258 -10.90 7.92 -7.93
C GLY A 258 -10.88 6.91 -6.78
N GLY A 259 -11.27 5.67 -7.04
CA GLY A 259 -11.27 4.62 -6.01
C GLY A 259 -9.87 4.34 -5.46
N MET A 260 -8.83 4.35 -6.31
CA MET A 260 -7.44 4.20 -5.86
C MET A 260 -6.96 5.40 -5.02
N PHE A 261 -7.46 6.61 -5.32
CA PHE A 261 -7.19 7.79 -4.49
C PHE A 261 -7.85 7.70 -3.12
N MET A 262 -9.13 7.30 -3.09
CA MET A 262 -9.84 7.12 -1.82
C MET A 262 -9.16 6.05 -0.96
N ASP A 263 -8.81 4.89 -1.54
CA ASP A 263 -8.11 3.79 -0.86
C ASP A 263 -6.76 4.28 -0.28
N ALA A 264 -5.96 5.04 -1.05
CA ALA A 264 -4.69 5.57 -0.59
C ALA A 264 -4.86 6.65 0.51
N ILE A 265 -5.75 7.63 0.33
CA ILE A 265 -5.95 8.67 1.36
C ILE A 265 -6.43 8.05 2.66
N VAL A 266 -7.33 7.06 2.59
CA VAL A 266 -7.82 6.34 3.77
C VAL A 266 -6.70 5.53 4.44
N ALA A 267 -5.80 4.91 3.66
CA ALA A 267 -4.67 4.13 4.17
C ALA A 267 -3.68 4.96 5.01
N SER A 268 -3.67 6.29 4.86
CA SER A 268 -2.89 7.19 5.74
C SER A 268 -3.23 7.04 7.23
N GLY A 269 -4.44 6.56 7.55
CA GLY A 269 -4.93 6.44 8.92
C GLY A 269 -5.13 7.77 9.67
N THR A 270 -5.14 8.91 8.94
CA THR A 270 -5.17 10.26 9.53
C THR A 270 -6.36 11.09 9.00
N PRO A 271 -7.62 10.72 9.33
CA PRO A 271 -8.82 11.37 8.80
C PRO A 271 -8.86 12.89 9.04
N ASP A 272 -8.34 13.35 10.17
CA ASP A 272 -8.34 14.76 10.58
C ASP A 272 -7.13 15.55 10.06
N ALA A 273 -6.20 14.91 9.34
CA ALA A 273 -5.08 15.61 8.72
C ALA A 273 -5.59 16.60 7.66
N ILE A 274 -4.89 17.71 7.51
CA ILE A 274 -5.30 18.79 6.61
C ILE A 274 -4.46 18.79 5.34
N ALA A 275 -5.11 18.80 4.19
CA ALA A 275 -4.43 18.90 2.91
C ALA A 275 -3.72 20.26 2.79
N THR A 276 -2.40 20.22 2.62
CA THR A 276 -1.54 21.42 2.54
C THR A 276 -1.22 21.80 1.10
N THR A 277 -1.57 20.97 0.13
CA THR A 277 -1.33 21.13 -1.30
C THR A 277 -2.61 20.88 -2.09
N GLY A 278 -2.68 21.32 -3.33
CA GLY A 278 -3.83 21.13 -4.20
C GLY A 278 -4.51 22.42 -4.61
N PRO A 279 -5.63 22.37 -5.37
CA PRO A 279 -6.42 23.52 -5.73
C PRO A 279 -7.18 24.11 -4.52
N ALA A 280 -7.73 25.30 -4.68
CA ALA A 280 -8.42 26.06 -3.62
C ALA A 280 -9.56 25.29 -2.92
N GLY A 281 -10.21 24.36 -3.62
CA GLY A 281 -11.27 23.50 -3.03
C GLY A 281 -10.76 22.28 -2.27
N ILE A 282 -9.44 22.03 -2.25
CA ILE A 282 -8.78 20.91 -1.59
C ILE A 282 -7.94 21.39 -0.40
N ILE A 283 -7.10 22.42 -0.61
CA ILE A 283 -6.26 22.99 0.47
C ILE A 283 -7.14 23.40 1.63
N GLY A 284 -6.73 23.01 2.85
CA GLY A 284 -7.40 23.37 4.10
C GLY A 284 -8.56 22.46 4.50
N LYS A 285 -8.91 21.46 3.66
CA LYS A 285 -9.89 20.43 4.03
C LYS A 285 -9.22 19.29 4.78
N SER A 286 -9.98 18.63 5.65
CA SER A 286 -9.55 17.36 6.25
C SER A 286 -9.48 16.26 5.18
N TYR A 287 -8.64 15.27 5.39
CA TYR A 287 -8.56 14.11 4.49
C TYR A 287 -9.92 13.39 4.42
N LYS A 288 -10.61 13.29 5.57
CA LYS A 288 -11.94 12.68 5.62
C LYS A 288 -12.97 13.47 4.80
N ASP A 289 -12.97 14.82 4.86
CA ASP A 289 -13.89 15.62 4.03
C ASP A 289 -13.60 15.43 2.54
N ILE A 290 -12.32 15.36 2.15
CA ILE A 290 -11.94 15.10 0.76
C ILE A 290 -12.47 13.74 0.30
N VAL A 291 -12.31 12.70 1.11
CA VAL A 291 -12.79 11.35 0.80
C VAL A 291 -14.32 11.29 0.77
N GLN A 292 -15.02 11.99 1.69
CA GLN A 292 -16.48 12.10 1.65
C GLN A 292 -16.95 12.79 0.37
N ASP A 293 -16.35 13.92 0.02
CA ASP A 293 -16.70 14.66 -1.20
C ASP A 293 -16.43 13.84 -2.48
N MET A 294 -15.42 12.93 -2.45
CA MET A 294 -15.20 11.96 -3.54
C MET A 294 -16.29 10.89 -3.58
N LEU A 295 -16.70 10.37 -2.44
CA LEU A 295 -17.80 9.43 -2.33
C LEU A 295 -19.10 10.05 -2.84
N ASP A 296 -19.39 11.30 -2.47
CA ASP A 296 -20.56 12.04 -2.90
C ASP A 296 -20.57 12.22 -4.43
N ALA A 297 -19.41 12.45 -5.02
CA ALA A 297 -19.25 12.50 -6.47
C ALA A 297 -19.53 11.14 -7.13
N TYR A 298 -19.06 10.02 -6.54
CA TYR A 298 -19.39 8.67 -7.01
C TYR A 298 -20.88 8.36 -6.90
N ALA A 299 -21.52 8.77 -5.81
CA ALA A 299 -22.97 8.61 -5.65
C ALA A 299 -23.74 9.32 -6.77
N GLY A 300 -23.34 10.55 -7.10
CA GLY A 300 -23.92 11.30 -8.21
C GLY A 300 -23.66 10.72 -9.59
N ALA A 301 -22.52 10.05 -9.78
CA ALA A 301 -22.09 9.51 -11.07
C ALA A 301 -22.68 8.13 -11.42
N GLN A 302 -23.32 7.46 -10.48
CA GLN A 302 -23.90 6.14 -10.66
C GLN A 302 -24.97 6.13 -11.76
N TYR A 303 -24.98 5.13 -12.64
CA TYR A 303 -25.89 5.05 -13.79
C TYR A 303 -27.36 4.82 -13.41
N ASP A 304 -28.28 5.56 -14.04
CA ASP A 304 -29.68 5.63 -13.64
C ASP A 304 -30.64 4.64 -14.30
N TYR A 305 -30.30 4.11 -15.45
CA TYR A 305 -31.28 3.48 -16.33
C TYR A 305 -31.25 1.97 -16.29
N TYR A 306 -32.45 1.34 -16.22
CA TYR A 306 -32.58 -0.09 -16.43
C TYR A 306 -32.18 -0.48 -17.87
N PRO A 307 -31.64 -1.72 -18.09
CA PRO A 307 -31.44 -2.78 -17.09
C PRO A 307 -30.11 -2.73 -16.36
N ALA A 308 -29.19 -1.86 -16.74
CA ALA A 308 -27.82 -1.80 -16.25
C ALA A 308 -27.60 -0.74 -15.16
N GLY A 309 -28.68 -0.22 -14.57
CA GLY A 309 -28.59 0.83 -13.55
C GLY A 309 -27.77 0.42 -12.34
N GLY A 310 -27.06 1.36 -11.74
CA GLY A 310 -26.37 1.18 -10.47
C GLY A 310 -24.84 0.99 -10.54
N GLY A 311 -24.27 0.86 -11.73
CA GLY A 311 -22.81 0.82 -11.90
C GLY A 311 -22.22 2.15 -12.33
N TRP A 312 -20.92 2.14 -12.64
CA TRP A 312 -20.15 3.33 -13.04
C TRP A 312 -19.38 3.09 -14.34
N ARG A 313 -19.06 4.20 -15.04
CA ARG A 313 -18.14 4.22 -16.17
C ARG A 313 -17.20 5.43 -16.08
N TYR A 314 -16.65 5.84 -17.21
CA TYR A 314 -15.64 6.89 -17.30
C TYR A 314 -16.18 8.29 -17.07
N ASP A 315 -17.50 8.50 -17.24
CA ASP A 315 -18.19 9.78 -17.09
C ASP A 315 -19.47 9.60 -16.29
N TYR A 316 -20.08 10.71 -15.89
CA TYR A 316 -21.34 10.73 -15.16
C TYR A 316 -22.46 10.03 -15.92
N ASN A 317 -23.26 9.24 -15.17
CA ASN A 317 -24.47 8.61 -15.68
C ASN A 317 -24.26 7.90 -17.04
N GLN A 318 -23.12 7.30 -17.22
CA GLN A 318 -22.74 6.57 -18.43
C GLN A 318 -22.99 5.08 -18.22
N TRP A 319 -23.41 4.37 -19.29
CA TRP A 319 -23.61 2.92 -19.28
C TRP A 319 -22.40 2.21 -18.63
N PRO A 320 -22.61 1.44 -17.56
CA PRO A 320 -21.53 0.95 -16.71
C PRO A 320 -20.59 -0.04 -17.39
N ASP A 321 -19.42 -0.18 -16.80
CA ASP A 321 -18.55 -1.31 -17.05
C ASP A 321 -17.89 -1.84 -15.75
N GLY A 322 -17.67 -3.15 -15.71
CA GLY A 322 -17.14 -3.83 -14.53
C GLY A 322 -15.76 -3.34 -14.10
N SER A 323 -14.94 -2.78 -15.02
CA SER A 323 -13.60 -2.33 -14.69
C SER A 323 -13.61 -1.04 -13.87
N VAL A 324 -14.57 -0.14 -14.10
CA VAL A 324 -14.74 1.08 -13.31
C VAL A 324 -15.43 0.77 -11.99
N CYS A 325 -16.45 -0.11 -12.03
CA CYS A 325 -17.24 -0.44 -10.84
C CYS A 325 -16.39 -1.06 -9.71
N GLN A 326 -15.31 -1.82 -10.01
CA GLN A 326 -14.44 -2.35 -8.97
C GLN A 326 -13.71 -1.25 -8.19
N TRP A 327 -13.27 -0.20 -8.87
CA TRP A 327 -12.56 0.90 -8.21
C TRP A 327 -13.52 1.73 -7.37
N ALA A 328 -14.73 1.97 -7.87
CA ALA A 328 -15.80 2.58 -7.07
C ALA A 328 -16.02 1.78 -5.77
N ALA A 329 -16.20 0.46 -5.88
CA ALA A 329 -16.43 -0.41 -4.73
C ALA A 329 -15.25 -0.38 -3.73
N ILE A 330 -14.00 -0.50 -4.20
CA ILE A 330 -12.81 -0.47 -3.33
C ILE A 330 -12.73 0.85 -2.56
N GLY A 331 -12.90 1.99 -3.25
CA GLY A 331 -12.83 3.29 -2.61
C GLY A 331 -13.98 3.54 -1.62
N ILE A 332 -15.20 3.12 -1.95
CA ILE A 332 -16.38 3.25 -1.08
C ILE A 332 -16.24 2.36 0.15
N ILE A 333 -15.79 1.11 0.00
CA ILE A 333 -15.51 0.22 1.14
C ILE A 333 -14.50 0.87 2.10
N ALA A 334 -13.38 1.39 1.57
CA ALA A 334 -12.38 2.04 2.38
C ALA A 334 -12.95 3.26 3.13
N ALA A 335 -13.64 4.15 2.44
CA ALA A 335 -14.24 5.35 3.01
C ALA A 335 -15.28 5.04 4.10
N GLU A 336 -16.20 4.14 3.81
CA GLU A 336 -17.31 3.79 4.71
C GLU A 336 -16.81 3.05 5.95
N ARG A 337 -16.08 1.93 5.73
CA ARG A 337 -15.76 1.01 6.82
C ARG A 337 -14.68 1.53 7.75
N GLN A 338 -13.75 2.33 7.22
CA GLN A 338 -12.62 2.79 8.04
C GLN A 338 -12.83 4.17 8.64
N TRP A 339 -13.37 5.09 7.87
CA TRP A 339 -13.55 6.46 8.30
C TRP A 339 -14.99 6.84 8.61
N GLY A 340 -15.94 5.89 8.43
CA GLY A 340 -17.36 6.13 8.67
C GLY A 340 -17.90 7.24 7.77
N CYS A 341 -17.44 7.31 6.51
CA CYS A 341 -18.04 8.20 5.52
C CYS A 341 -19.47 7.73 5.22
N VAL A 342 -20.35 8.68 4.97
CA VAL A 342 -21.77 8.41 4.79
C VAL A 342 -22.04 7.96 3.36
N VAL A 343 -22.51 6.74 3.21
CA VAL A 343 -22.96 6.18 1.93
C VAL A 343 -24.48 6.32 1.84
N PRO A 344 -25.04 6.87 0.74
CA PRO A 344 -26.50 6.98 0.63
C PRO A 344 -27.14 5.60 0.57
N SER A 345 -28.25 5.45 1.25
CA SER A 345 -28.95 4.16 1.44
C SER A 345 -29.39 3.48 0.14
N TRP A 346 -29.49 4.22 -0.94
CA TRP A 346 -29.88 3.73 -2.26
C TRP A 346 -28.69 3.21 -3.11
N LEU A 347 -27.44 3.59 -2.80
CA LEU A 347 -26.28 3.33 -3.65
C LEU A 347 -26.00 1.82 -3.81
N LYS A 348 -25.90 1.10 -2.69
CA LYS A 348 -25.60 -0.34 -2.67
C LYS A 348 -26.75 -1.16 -3.28
N PRO A 349 -28.03 -0.98 -2.86
CA PRO A 349 -29.15 -1.70 -3.50
C PRO A 349 -29.26 -1.42 -5.00
N TRP A 350 -28.88 -0.23 -5.45
CA TRP A 350 -28.87 0.10 -6.86
C TRP A 350 -27.70 -0.59 -7.59
N ASN A 351 -26.51 -0.69 -6.98
CA ASN A 351 -25.41 -1.45 -7.54
C ASN A 351 -25.74 -2.96 -7.68
N VAL A 352 -26.55 -3.52 -6.79
CA VAL A 352 -27.03 -4.91 -6.95
C VAL A 352 -27.85 -5.10 -8.24
N VAL A 353 -28.54 -4.07 -8.74
CA VAL A 353 -29.23 -4.14 -10.03
C VAL A 353 -28.21 -4.30 -11.18
N TRP A 354 -27.14 -3.52 -11.15
CA TRP A 354 -26.02 -3.68 -12.08
C TRP A 354 -25.37 -5.07 -12.00
N LEU A 355 -25.08 -5.56 -10.80
CA LEU A 355 -24.52 -6.89 -10.60
C LEU A 355 -25.42 -7.99 -11.17
N ASN A 356 -26.72 -7.93 -10.91
CA ASN A 356 -27.69 -8.88 -11.49
C ASN A 356 -27.71 -8.81 -13.02
N TYR A 357 -27.56 -7.62 -13.60
CA TYR A 357 -27.54 -7.45 -15.05
C TYR A 357 -26.28 -8.03 -15.69
N CYS A 358 -25.08 -7.78 -15.13
CA CYS A 358 -23.82 -8.22 -15.73
C CYS A 358 -23.39 -9.63 -15.32
N HIS A 359 -24.06 -10.26 -14.35
CA HIS A 359 -23.81 -11.63 -13.94
C HIS A 359 -24.24 -12.63 -15.04
N ASN A 360 -23.33 -13.54 -15.40
CA ASN A 360 -23.58 -14.62 -16.32
C ASN A 360 -23.91 -15.92 -15.57
N PRO A 361 -24.97 -16.65 -15.93
CA PRO A 361 -25.33 -17.92 -15.29
C PRO A 361 -24.22 -18.98 -15.30
N ALA A 362 -23.21 -18.85 -16.16
CA ALA A 362 -22.04 -19.72 -16.17
C ALA A 362 -21.00 -19.40 -15.07
N GLY A 363 -21.26 -18.42 -14.21
CA GLY A 363 -20.49 -18.11 -13.01
C GLY A 363 -19.42 -17.03 -13.19
N TRP A 364 -19.59 -16.09 -14.11
CA TRP A 364 -18.70 -14.92 -14.21
C TRP A 364 -19.47 -13.62 -14.33
N PHE A 365 -18.79 -12.50 -14.17
CA PHE A 365 -19.31 -11.17 -14.48
C PHE A 365 -18.76 -10.67 -15.82
N GLY A 366 -19.63 -10.01 -16.59
CA GLY A 366 -19.25 -9.41 -17.86
C GLY A 366 -18.77 -7.96 -17.73
N TYR A 367 -18.22 -7.41 -18.82
CA TYR A 367 -17.66 -6.06 -18.87
C TYR A 367 -18.76 -4.99 -18.84
N ASP A 368 -19.65 -4.97 -19.83
CA ASP A 368 -20.78 -4.05 -19.97
C ASP A 368 -22.10 -4.78 -20.20
N GLY A 369 -22.10 -6.09 -19.98
CA GLY A 369 -23.22 -7.00 -20.06
C GLY A 369 -22.79 -8.44 -19.84
N PRO A 370 -23.69 -9.38 -19.55
CA PRO A 370 -23.37 -10.72 -19.05
C PRO A 370 -22.55 -11.61 -20.02
N GLY A 371 -22.56 -11.30 -21.31
CA GLY A 371 -21.79 -12.01 -22.35
C GLY A 371 -20.51 -11.29 -22.77
N SER A 372 -20.22 -10.12 -22.27
CA SER A 372 -19.12 -9.27 -22.70
C SER A 372 -17.86 -9.53 -21.85
N ILE A 373 -16.91 -10.27 -22.36
CA ILE A 373 -15.65 -10.61 -21.70
C ILE A 373 -14.43 -10.33 -22.58
N PRO A 374 -14.24 -9.07 -23.04
CA PRO A 374 -13.17 -8.74 -24.01
C PRO A 374 -11.76 -9.03 -23.48
N TRP A 375 -11.56 -9.02 -22.18
CA TRP A 375 -10.29 -9.34 -21.51
C TRP A 375 -10.38 -10.63 -20.68
N GLY A 376 -11.27 -11.54 -21.06
CA GLY A 376 -11.52 -12.78 -20.35
C GLY A 376 -12.31 -12.62 -19.04
N PRO A 377 -12.76 -13.75 -18.48
CA PRO A 377 -13.61 -13.72 -17.30
C PRO A 377 -12.88 -13.29 -16.01
N PHE A 378 -11.55 -13.50 -15.93
CA PHE A 378 -10.79 -13.23 -14.72
C PHE A 378 -10.39 -11.76 -14.55
N ALA A 379 -10.58 -10.93 -15.57
CA ALA A 379 -10.47 -9.48 -15.43
C ALA A 379 -11.67 -8.89 -14.66
N LEU A 380 -12.85 -9.50 -14.80
CA LEU A 380 -14.13 -8.88 -14.45
C LEU A 380 -14.90 -9.65 -13.38
N SER A 381 -14.74 -10.97 -13.28
CA SER A 381 -15.39 -11.74 -12.23
C SER A 381 -14.95 -11.32 -10.83
N PRO A 382 -13.65 -11.10 -10.57
CA PRO A 382 -13.21 -10.52 -9.31
C PRO A 382 -13.72 -9.09 -9.07
N SER A 383 -13.89 -8.31 -10.13
CA SER A 383 -14.53 -6.98 -10.04
C SER A 383 -15.96 -7.07 -9.50
N GLY A 384 -16.75 -8.01 -10.00
CA GLY A 384 -18.09 -8.25 -9.48
C GLY A 384 -18.07 -8.73 -8.02
N MET A 385 -17.10 -9.60 -7.65
CA MET A 385 -16.96 -10.07 -6.27
C MET A 385 -16.66 -8.94 -5.28
N VAL A 386 -15.79 -7.99 -5.62
CA VAL A 386 -15.51 -6.87 -4.70
C VAL A 386 -16.71 -5.93 -4.56
N GLN A 387 -17.50 -5.76 -5.62
CA GLN A 387 -18.78 -5.06 -5.56
C GLN A 387 -19.78 -5.82 -4.67
N CYS A 388 -19.87 -7.14 -4.80
CA CYS A 388 -20.67 -7.98 -3.90
C CYS A 388 -20.27 -7.76 -2.43
N SER A 389 -18.97 -7.69 -2.13
CA SER A 389 -18.48 -7.40 -0.78
C SER A 389 -18.87 -6.01 -0.28
N MET A 390 -18.95 -5.01 -1.16
CA MET A 390 -19.46 -3.68 -0.84
C MET A 390 -20.96 -3.74 -0.47
N ASP A 391 -21.73 -4.52 -1.20
CA ASP A 391 -23.18 -4.55 -1.13
C ASP A 391 -23.72 -5.53 -0.07
N GLY A 392 -22.87 -6.28 0.61
CA GLY A 392 -23.27 -7.31 1.57
C GLY A 392 -23.84 -8.57 0.89
N VAL A 393 -23.36 -8.87 -0.31
CA VAL A 393 -23.71 -10.07 -1.09
C VAL A 393 -22.56 -11.07 -0.97
N GLY A 394 -22.62 -11.95 0.01
CA GLY A 394 -21.59 -12.94 0.30
C GLY A 394 -22.01 -14.38 0.08
N ARG A 395 -21.29 -15.31 0.67
CA ARG A 395 -21.55 -16.76 0.62
C ARG A 395 -22.98 -17.11 1.05
N GLY A 396 -23.59 -18.05 0.33
CA GLY A 396 -24.99 -18.41 0.45
C GLY A 396 -25.91 -17.62 -0.50
N ASN A 397 -25.41 -16.55 -1.12
CA ASN A 397 -26.08 -15.90 -2.24
C ASN A 397 -25.67 -16.60 -3.55
N PRO A 398 -26.62 -17.03 -4.38
CA PRO A 398 -26.31 -17.75 -5.63
C PRO A 398 -25.37 -17.02 -6.59
N MET A 399 -25.38 -15.69 -6.59
CA MET A 399 -24.49 -14.87 -7.39
C MET A 399 -23.04 -15.01 -6.93
N TRP A 400 -22.75 -14.84 -5.64
CA TRP A 400 -21.43 -15.05 -5.07
C TRP A 400 -20.98 -16.49 -5.24
N ASP A 401 -21.82 -17.45 -4.85
CA ASP A 401 -21.47 -18.88 -4.85
C ASP A 401 -21.11 -19.38 -6.24
N SER A 402 -21.79 -18.89 -7.29
CA SER A 402 -21.49 -19.27 -8.67
C SER A 402 -20.13 -18.73 -9.15
N VAL A 403 -19.80 -17.48 -8.81
CA VAL A 403 -18.54 -16.85 -9.22
C VAL A 403 -17.37 -17.42 -8.41
N GLU A 404 -17.53 -17.63 -7.13
CA GLU A 404 -16.54 -18.30 -6.29
C GLU A 404 -16.26 -19.71 -6.81
N SER A 405 -17.31 -20.46 -7.15
CA SER A 405 -17.17 -21.79 -7.75
C SER A 405 -16.42 -21.75 -9.08
N TYR A 406 -16.76 -20.81 -9.95
CA TYR A 406 -16.07 -20.66 -11.24
C TYR A 406 -14.58 -20.38 -11.07
N ILE A 407 -14.20 -19.52 -10.12
CA ILE A 407 -12.80 -19.23 -9.81
C ILE A 407 -12.13 -20.45 -9.19
N ARG A 408 -12.80 -21.18 -8.25
CA ARG A 408 -12.24 -22.39 -7.66
C ARG A 408 -12.01 -23.50 -8.69
N ASP A 409 -12.98 -23.72 -9.55
CA ASP A 409 -12.94 -24.80 -10.56
C ASP A 409 -11.84 -24.58 -11.60
N THR A 410 -11.39 -23.34 -11.77
CA THR A 410 -10.32 -22.96 -12.69
C THR A 410 -8.99 -22.61 -12.00
N PHE A 411 -8.96 -22.57 -10.67
CA PHE A 411 -7.79 -22.13 -9.89
C PHE A 411 -6.54 -22.98 -10.12
N ASP A 412 -6.75 -24.27 -10.38
CA ASP A 412 -5.68 -25.25 -10.59
C ASP A 412 -5.24 -25.32 -12.08
N ASN A 413 -5.87 -24.55 -12.98
CA ASN A 413 -5.51 -24.53 -14.39
C ASN A 413 -4.09 -24.02 -14.61
N THR A 414 -3.34 -24.68 -15.49
CA THR A 414 -1.99 -24.29 -15.88
C THR A 414 -1.86 -24.23 -17.41
N PRO A 415 -1.04 -23.32 -17.96
CA PRO A 415 -0.35 -22.23 -17.25
C PRO A 415 -1.31 -21.19 -16.72
N ALA A 416 -0.88 -20.46 -15.70
CA ALA A 416 -1.61 -19.28 -15.26
C ALA A 416 -1.42 -18.15 -16.29
N TYR A 417 -2.50 -17.74 -16.93
CA TYR A 417 -2.53 -16.56 -17.81
C TYR A 417 -3.93 -15.94 -17.78
N TRP A 418 -4.05 -14.70 -18.21
CA TRP A 418 -5.24 -13.87 -18.05
C TRP A 418 -6.59 -14.50 -18.47
N GLY A 419 -6.60 -15.42 -19.42
CA GLY A 419 -7.82 -16.11 -19.88
C GLY A 419 -8.05 -17.50 -19.27
N ASN A 420 -7.13 -18.01 -18.46
CA ASN A 420 -7.13 -19.40 -18.01
C ASN A 420 -7.38 -19.56 -16.51
N ASN A 421 -6.86 -18.64 -15.72
CA ASN A 421 -7.05 -18.65 -14.28
C ASN A 421 -6.82 -17.23 -13.67
N VAL A 422 -7.40 -16.99 -12.49
CA VAL A 422 -7.35 -15.67 -11.86
C VAL A 422 -5.94 -15.20 -11.49
N LYS A 423 -5.03 -16.15 -11.22
CA LYS A 423 -3.62 -15.83 -10.83
C LYS A 423 -2.78 -15.29 -11.98
N GLY A 424 -3.19 -15.52 -13.21
CA GLY A 424 -2.47 -15.06 -14.41
C GLY A 424 -2.74 -13.61 -14.80
N TYR A 425 -3.48 -12.84 -13.99
CA TYR A 425 -3.85 -11.47 -14.33
C TYR A 425 -3.95 -10.58 -13.09
N TYR A 426 -2.91 -9.83 -12.78
CA TYR A 426 -2.81 -9.05 -11.54
C TYR A 426 -3.93 -8.03 -11.33
N TYR A 427 -4.48 -7.47 -12.39
CA TYR A 427 -5.62 -6.58 -12.33
C TYR A 427 -6.85 -7.22 -11.67
N GLY A 428 -7.23 -8.41 -12.17
CA GLY A 428 -8.32 -9.19 -11.57
C GLY A 428 -7.89 -9.83 -10.25
N LEU A 429 -6.65 -10.31 -10.15
CA LEU A 429 -6.13 -10.91 -8.93
C LEU A 429 -6.17 -9.94 -7.74
N PHE A 430 -5.88 -8.66 -7.97
CA PHE A 430 -5.99 -7.63 -6.94
C PHE A 430 -7.42 -7.51 -6.39
N SER A 431 -8.42 -7.44 -7.28
CA SER A 431 -9.82 -7.41 -6.87
C SER A 431 -10.28 -8.73 -6.23
N PHE A 432 -9.76 -9.88 -6.69
CA PHE A 432 -10.01 -11.16 -6.04
C PHE A 432 -9.51 -11.17 -4.58
N VAL A 433 -8.26 -10.78 -4.36
CA VAL A 433 -7.69 -10.68 -2.99
C VAL A 433 -8.51 -9.73 -2.13
N LYS A 434 -8.85 -8.55 -2.64
CA LYS A 434 -9.69 -7.59 -1.92
C LYS A 434 -11.07 -8.18 -1.61
N SER A 435 -11.71 -8.89 -2.54
CA SER A 435 -13.03 -9.49 -2.32
C SER A 435 -13.02 -10.57 -1.23
N MET A 436 -11.97 -11.41 -1.22
CA MET A 436 -11.83 -12.46 -0.20
C MET A 436 -11.55 -11.90 1.20
N LEU A 437 -10.86 -10.75 1.26
CA LEU A 437 -10.56 -10.07 2.53
C LEU A 437 -11.73 -9.19 3.02
N PHE A 438 -12.45 -8.54 2.10
CA PHE A 438 -13.57 -7.64 2.43
C PHE A 438 -14.93 -8.33 2.40
N HIS A 439 -14.95 -9.66 2.22
CA HIS A 439 -16.20 -10.41 2.24
C HIS A 439 -17.10 -9.96 3.39
N ASP A 440 -18.35 -9.72 3.09
CA ASP A 440 -19.37 -9.29 4.02
C ASP A 440 -20.66 -10.00 3.61
N ASN A 441 -21.16 -10.86 4.48
CA ASN A 441 -22.27 -11.74 4.16
C ASN A 441 -23.65 -11.12 4.48
N ASN A 442 -23.68 -10.07 5.27
CA ASN A 442 -24.91 -9.51 5.82
C ASN A 442 -25.04 -7.99 5.60
N GLY A 443 -24.01 -7.34 5.04
CA GLY A 443 -24.03 -5.91 4.75
C GLY A 443 -23.89 -4.99 5.96
N ASP A 444 -23.40 -5.52 7.09
CA ASP A 444 -23.19 -4.72 8.30
C ASP A 444 -21.91 -3.87 8.28
N GLY A 445 -21.13 -4.02 7.22
CA GLY A 445 -19.87 -3.30 7.04
C GLY A 445 -18.68 -3.90 7.77
N ILE A 446 -18.87 -5.02 8.46
CA ILE A 446 -17.79 -5.77 9.13
C ILE A 446 -17.26 -6.83 8.17
N ALA A 447 -15.96 -6.79 7.90
CA ALA A 447 -15.35 -7.80 7.04
C ALA A 447 -15.32 -9.17 7.73
N GLU A 448 -15.68 -10.19 6.97
CA GLU A 448 -15.61 -11.61 7.33
C GLU A 448 -14.63 -12.33 6.38
N PRO A 449 -13.30 -12.15 6.53
CA PRO A 449 -12.32 -12.64 5.57
C PRO A 449 -12.41 -14.13 5.32
N LEU A 450 -12.34 -14.52 4.06
CA LEU A 450 -12.41 -15.92 3.63
C LEU A 450 -11.00 -16.48 3.46
N GLN A 451 -10.67 -17.52 4.21
CA GLN A 451 -9.39 -18.22 4.09
C GLN A 451 -9.38 -19.22 2.92
N TYR A 452 -10.49 -19.88 2.70
CA TYR A 452 -10.57 -20.94 1.68
C TYR A 452 -11.44 -20.50 0.52
N LEU A 453 -10.97 -20.81 -0.68
CA LEU A 453 -11.75 -20.74 -1.91
C LEU A 453 -12.48 -22.07 -2.08
N VAL A 454 -13.80 -22.02 -2.26
CA VAL A 454 -14.66 -23.20 -2.32
C VAL A 454 -15.45 -23.26 -3.62
N SER A 455 -15.89 -24.45 -4.02
CA SER A 455 -16.82 -24.64 -5.13
C SER A 455 -18.08 -25.37 -4.66
N THR A 456 -19.21 -24.84 -5.05
CA THR A 456 -20.54 -25.47 -4.90
C THR A 456 -21.10 -25.98 -6.23
N SER A 457 -20.29 -25.95 -7.31
CA SER A 457 -20.70 -26.35 -8.67
C SER A 457 -20.98 -27.85 -8.82
N GLY A 458 -20.55 -28.67 -7.85
CA GLY A 458 -20.57 -30.12 -7.96
C GLY A 458 -19.31 -30.70 -8.62
N SER A 459 -18.27 -29.91 -8.85
CA SER A 459 -16.97 -30.37 -9.39
C SER A 459 -16.26 -31.39 -8.50
N GLY A 460 -16.59 -31.44 -7.21
CA GLY A 460 -15.94 -32.31 -6.24
C GLY A 460 -14.53 -31.87 -5.83
N LEU A 461 -14.09 -30.69 -6.28
CA LEU A 461 -12.81 -30.12 -5.85
C LEU A 461 -12.82 -29.73 -4.38
N PRO A 462 -11.79 -30.08 -3.59
CA PRO A 462 -11.72 -29.69 -2.19
C PRO A 462 -11.51 -28.17 -2.07
N PRO A 463 -11.89 -27.55 -0.93
CA PRO A 463 -11.47 -26.21 -0.58
C PRO A 463 -9.95 -26.06 -0.66
N ILE A 464 -9.46 -24.90 -1.10
CA ILE A 464 -8.03 -24.58 -1.15
C ILE A 464 -7.77 -23.27 -0.39
N ASP A 465 -6.73 -23.23 0.41
CA ASP A 465 -6.24 -21.94 0.94
C ASP A 465 -5.72 -21.11 -0.23
N TRP A 466 -6.53 -20.16 -0.64
CA TRP A 466 -6.26 -19.39 -1.85
C TRP A 466 -4.97 -18.57 -1.78
N TYR A 467 -4.49 -18.30 -0.56
CA TYR A 467 -3.31 -17.48 -0.35
C TYR A 467 -2.05 -18.30 -0.09
N THR A 468 -2.08 -19.25 0.88
CA THR A 468 -0.89 -19.95 1.38
C THR A 468 -0.64 -21.30 0.74
N ALA A 469 -1.55 -21.82 -0.09
CA ALA A 469 -1.37 -23.12 -0.73
C ALA A 469 -0.05 -23.21 -1.51
N GLU A 470 0.63 -24.34 -1.42
CA GLU A 470 1.90 -24.62 -2.12
C GLU A 470 1.91 -26.06 -2.63
N VAL A 471 2.13 -26.23 -3.94
CA VAL A 471 2.29 -27.55 -4.57
C VAL A 471 3.44 -28.32 -3.91
N SER A 472 4.48 -27.63 -3.50
CA SER A 472 5.62 -28.20 -2.78
C SER A 472 5.26 -28.80 -1.41
N LYS A 473 4.11 -28.44 -0.85
CA LYS A 473 3.56 -28.95 0.41
C LYS A 473 2.41 -29.94 0.24
N GLY A 474 2.04 -30.24 -1.00
CA GLY A 474 1.02 -31.24 -1.35
C GLY A 474 -0.34 -30.68 -1.73
N ASP A 475 -0.47 -29.34 -1.85
CA ASP A 475 -1.68 -28.73 -2.36
C ASP A 475 -1.84 -28.97 -3.88
N THR A 476 -3.05 -28.85 -4.39
CA THR A 476 -3.35 -29.07 -5.82
C THR A 476 -2.81 -27.96 -6.71
N SER A 477 -2.58 -26.77 -6.15
CA SER A 477 -2.07 -25.59 -6.85
C SER A 477 -1.35 -24.67 -5.89
N ASP A 478 -0.42 -23.87 -6.42
CA ASP A 478 0.13 -22.73 -5.66
C ASP A 478 -0.94 -21.68 -5.45
N GLY A 479 -0.97 -21.12 -4.27
CA GLY A 479 -1.80 -19.98 -3.89
C GLY A 479 -1.24 -18.65 -4.42
N VAL A 480 -1.95 -17.57 -4.10
CA VAL A 480 -1.61 -16.21 -4.56
C VAL A 480 -0.20 -15.81 -4.09
N ALA A 481 0.15 -16.03 -2.83
CA ALA A 481 1.46 -15.62 -2.31
C ALA A 481 2.61 -16.30 -3.06
N ARG A 482 2.55 -17.62 -3.25
CA ARG A 482 3.58 -18.37 -3.97
C ARG A 482 3.67 -17.93 -5.43
N THR A 483 2.54 -17.72 -6.10
CA THR A 483 2.51 -17.24 -7.48
C THR A 483 3.20 -15.87 -7.61
N ILE A 484 2.83 -14.90 -6.77
CA ILE A 484 3.40 -13.55 -6.83
C ILE A 484 4.90 -13.57 -6.52
N ILE A 485 5.35 -14.33 -5.49
CA ILE A 485 6.78 -14.42 -5.16
C ILE A 485 7.59 -14.96 -6.34
N ASN A 486 7.06 -15.98 -7.04
CA ASN A 486 7.76 -16.58 -8.17
C ASN A 486 7.89 -15.63 -9.38
N ASP A 487 7.00 -14.65 -9.50
CA ASP A 487 6.99 -13.68 -10.60
C ASP A 487 7.88 -12.45 -10.34
N GLN A 488 8.43 -12.29 -9.13
CA GLN A 488 9.25 -11.13 -8.81
C GLN A 488 10.57 -11.12 -9.60
N SER A 489 10.90 -9.97 -10.20
CA SER A 489 12.19 -9.78 -10.86
C SER A 489 13.35 -9.73 -9.86
N SER A 490 14.57 -9.97 -10.33
CA SER A 490 15.78 -9.82 -9.52
C SER A 490 16.05 -8.38 -9.06
N GLU A 491 15.37 -7.39 -9.64
CA GLU A 491 15.47 -5.97 -9.27
C GLU A 491 14.39 -5.54 -8.27
N GLY A 492 13.55 -6.48 -7.81
CA GLY A 492 12.51 -6.26 -6.80
C GLY A 492 11.14 -5.88 -7.32
N TYR A 493 10.98 -5.58 -8.61
CA TYR A 493 9.68 -5.21 -9.18
C TYR A 493 8.94 -6.43 -9.72
N TRP A 494 7.65 -6.24 -9.99
CA TRP A 494 6.82 -7.16 -10.75
C TRP A 494 6.46 -6.55 -12.10
N TYR A 495 6.56 -7.38 -13.11
CA TYR A 495 6.13 -7.06 -14.47
C TYR A 495 4.85 -7.84 -14.72
N GLY A 496 3.73 -7.13 -14.79
CA GLY A 496 2.42 -7.75 -14.98
C GLY A 496 2.35 -8.51 -16.29
N GLN A 497 1.86 -9.76 -16.21
CA GLN A 497 1.61 -10.55 -17.39
C GLN A 497 0.42 -9.98 -18.18
N ASN A 498 0.72 -9.38 -19.31
CA ASN A 498 -0.21 -9.06 -20.38
C ASN A 498 -1.41 -8.21 -20.00
N TYR A 499 -1.34 -6.97 -20.16
CA TYR A 499 -2.31 -6.02 -20.71
C TYR A 499 -2.03 -4.59 -20.23
N GLU A 500 -2.24 -3.64 -21.08
CA GLU A 500 -2.39 -2.17 -21.07
C GLU A 500 -1.78 -1.36 -19.92
N TRP A 501 -1.63 -1.93 -18.74
CA TRP A 501 -1.06 -1.37 -17.53
C TRP A 501 0.35 -1.88 -17.26
N GLU A 502 1.14 -2.13 -18.32
CA GLU A 502 2.53 -2.58 -18.26
C GLU A 502 3.45 -1.55 -17.58
N GLN A 503 3.03 -1.09 -16.42
CA GLN A 503 3.86 -0.22 -15.61
C GLN A 503 4.36 -1.02 -14.42
N ASN A 504 5.65 -1.25 -14.37
CA ASN A 504 6.29 -1.95 -13.27
C ASN A 504 5.87 -1.37 -11.91
N HIS A 505 5.70 -0.05 -11.81
CA HIS A 505 5.28 0.61 -10.58
C HIS A 505 3.89 0.14 -10.12
N LEU A 506 2.88 0.18 -10.98
CA LEU A 506 1.51 -0.22 -10.62
C LEU A 506 1.44 -1.71 -10.28
N GLN A 507 2.09 -2.56 -11.08
CA GLN A 507 2.13 -4.00 -10.83
C GLN A 507 2.86 -4.32 -9.53
N THR A 508 3.94 -3.59 -9.24
CA THR A 508 4.68 -3.73 -7.97
C THR A 508 3.81 -3.29 -6.79
N ALA A 509 3.09 -2.18 -6.88
CA ALA A 509 2.16 -1.76 -5.83
C ALA A 509 1.07 -2.80 -5.58
N PHE A 510 0.44 -3.33 -6.63
CA PHE A 510 -0.58 -4.39 -6.50
C PHE A 510 0.01 -5.66 -5.87
N ALA A 511 1.19 -6.11 -6.32
CA ALA A 511 1.86 -7.28 -5.75
C ALA A 511 2.15 -7.10 -4.25
N ILE A 512 2.69 -5.95 -3.85
CA ILE A 512 2.97 -5.63 -2.44
C ILE A 512 1.67 -5.66 -1.62
N MET A 513 0.61 -5.01 -2.10
CA MET A 513 -0.67 -4.98 -1.39
C MET A 513 -1.33 -6.36 -1.29
N MET A 514 -1.23 -7.18 -2.34
CA MET A 514 -1.74 -8.55 -2.31
C MET A 514 -0.93 -9.45 -1.39
N LEU A 515 0.40 -9.29 -1.33
CA LEU A 515 1.27 -10.04 -0.43
C LEU A 515 1.07 -9.66 1.03
N ASN A 516 0.76 -8.41 1.31
CA ASN A 516 0.59 -7.95 2.68
C ASN A 516 -0.69 -8.45 3.35
N ARG A 517 -1.69 -8.97 2.62
CA ARG A 517 -3.01 -9.41 3.13
C ARG A 517 -3.70 -8.39 4.04
N THR A 518 -3.28 -7.15 4.02
CA THR A 518 -3.97 -6.14 4.79
C THR A 518 -5.33 -5.89 4.17
N VAL A 519 -6.35 -6.42 4.82
CA VAL A 519 -7.55 -5.62 4.97
C VAL A 519 -7.00 -4.37 5.64
N ILE A 520 -7.12 -3.23 4.98
CA ILE A 520 -6.91 -1.98 5.68
C ILE A 520 -8.07 -1.88 6.67
N GLU A 521 -7.93 -2.54 7.79
CA GLU A 521 -8.55 -2.04 9.00
C GLU A 521 -7.64 -0.89 9.40
N SER A 522 -8.08 0.33 9.19
CA SER A 522 -7.43 1.48 9.81
C SER A 522 -7.42 1.19 11.28
N GLY A 523 -6.24 0.87 11.79
CA GLY A 523 -6.07 0.65 13.18
C GLY A 523 -5.91 -0.77 13.65
N SER A 524 -5.28 -1.66 12.89
CA SER A 524 -4.64 -2.80 13.56
C SER A 524 -3.55 -2.27 14.50
N PRO A 525 -3.50 -2.78 15.73
CA PRO A 525 -2.44 -2.39 16.65
C PRO A 525 -1.08 -2.74 16.06
N VAL A 526 -0.13 -1.84 16.18
CA VAL A 526 1.28 -2.10 15.86
C VAL A 526 1.97 -2.57 17.13
N ALA A 527 2.41 -3.82 17.15
CA ALA A 527 3.19 -4.35 18.26
C ALA A 527 4.62 -3.82 18.18
N VAL A 528 5.05 -3.14 19.24
CA VAL A 528 6.42 -2.67 19.42
C VAL A 528 7.00 -3.33 20.66
N ILE A 529 8.04 -4.13 20.48
CA ILE A 529 8.66 -4.90 21.56
C ILE A 529 10.06 -4.36 21.83
N GLN A 530 10.35 -4.08 23.10
CA GLN A 530 11.69 -3.80 23.60
C GLN A 530 12.11 -4.92 24.56
N ALA A 531 13.31 -5.44 24.39
CA ALA A 531 13.90 -6.42 25.31
C ALA A 531 15.17 -5.82 25.94
N ILE A 532 15.24 -5.82 27.26
CA ILE A 532 16.38 -5.25 28.01
C ILE A 532 16.81 -6.22 29.12
N PRO A 533 18.08 -6.64 29.14
CA PRO A 533 19.15 -6.33 28.20
C PRO A 533 19.01 -7.07 26.87
N ASN A 534 19.54 -6.45 25.79
CA ASN A 534 19.65 -7.08 24.48
C ASN A 534 20.98 -6.60 23.83
N PRO A 535 21.97 -7.50 23.61
CA PRO A 535 21.93 -8.93 23.94
C PRO A 535 21.96 -9.20 25.45
N ALA A 536 21.37 -10.32 25.86
CA ALA A 536 21.44 -10.86 27.23
C ALA A 536 22.52 -11.93 27.33
N VAL A 537 23.07 -12.12 28.54
CA VAL A 537 23.99 -13.24 28.84
C VAL A 537 23.25 -14.36 29.57
N VAL A 538 23.74 -15.59 29.45
CA VAL A 538 23.16 -16.77 30.12
C VAL A 538 22.98 -16.51 31.63
N GLY A 539 21.82 -16.82 32.14
CA GLY A 539 21.44 -16.59 33.53
C GLY A 539 20.83 -15.22 33.81
N GLN A 540 20.72 -14.36 32.82
CA GLN A 540 20.10 -13.04 32.97
C GLN A 540 18.59 -13.10 32.72
N THR A 541 17.85 -12.31 33.50
CA THR A 541 16.42 -12.05 33.23
C THR A 541 16.31 -10.92 32.22
N ILE A 542 15.45 -11.08 31.23
CA ILE A 542 15.16 -10.09 30.19
C ILE A 542 13.81 -9.47 30.50
N ASN A 543 13.74 -8.16 30.60
CA ASN A 543 12.47 -7.44 30.61
C ASN A 543 12.02 -7.21 29.15
N VAL A 544 10.91 -7.80 28.78
CA VAL A 544 10.25 -7.59 27.50
C VAL A 544 9.10 -6.60 27.69
N ASN A 545 9.11 -5.51 26.95
CA ASN A 545 8.22 -4.38 27.13
C ASN A 545 7.51 -4.06 25.81
N GLY A 546 6.20 -4.22 25.79
CA GLY A 546 5.31 -3.88 24.70
C GLY A 546 4.57 -2.53 24.85
N SER A 547 4.90 -1.73 25.87
CA SER A 547 4.18 -0.47 26.18
C SER A 547 4.26 0.57 25.07
N SER A 548 5.24 0.45 24.18
CA SER A 548 5.39 1.31 22.99
C SER A 548 4.51 0.86 21.82
N SER A 549 3.77 -0.25 21.96
CA SER A 549 2.77 -0.66 20.97
C SER A 549 1.68 0.41 20.90
N TYR A 550 1.23 0.70 19.70
CA TYR A 550 0.24 1.75 19.48
C TYR A 550 -0.84 1.27 18.52
N HIS A 551 -1.99 1.90 18.60
CA HIS A 551 -3.03 1.76 17.61
C HIS A 551 -2.85 2.84 16.55
N GLN A 552 -2.98 2.51 15.27
CA GLN A 552 -2.81 3.48 14.18
C GLN A 552 -3.89 4.57 14.24
N ASP A 553 -5.11 4.19 14.63
CA ASP A 553 -6.15 5.16 14.98
C ASP A 553 -5.86 5.70 16.39
N VAL A 554 -5.46 6.98 16.46
CA VAL A 554 -5.08 7.66 17.71
C VAL A 554 -6.25 7.82 18.70
N THR A 555 -7.48 7.59 18.27
CA THR A 555 -8.66 7.61 19.15
C THR A 555 -8.87 6.30 19.90
N LYS A 556 -8.17 5.23 19.50
CA LYS A 556 -8.21 3.91 20.12
C LYS A 556 -6.97 3.67 20.97
N SER A 557 -7.09 2.80 21.95
CA SER A 557 -5.99 2.40 22.82
C SER A 557 -5.82 0.90 22.81
N ILE A 558 -4.59 0.43 23.05
CA ILE A 558 -4.31 -0.99 23.27
C ILE A 558 -4.91 -1.37 24.63
N VAL A 559 -5.75 -2.38 24.65
CA VAL A 559 -6.42 -2.85 25.86
C VAL A 559 -5.96 -4.24 26.31
N LEU A 560 -5.24 -4.96 25.43
CA LEU A 560 -4.75 -6.30 25.72
C LEU A 560 -3.36 -6.49 25.10
N TRP A 561 -2.43 -7.03 25.88
CA TRP A 561 -1.13 -7.55 25.47
C TRP A 561 -1.07 -9.01 25.84
N GLN A 562 -0.67 -9.85 24.90
CA GLN A 562 -0.44 -11.28 25.08
C GLN A 562 0.91 -11.63 24.45
N TRP A 563 1.56 -12.61 25.01
CA TRP A 563 2.93 -12.99 24.66
C TRP A 563 3.01 -14.47 24.33
N ASP A 564 3.71 -14.76 23.25
CA ASP A 564 4.22 -16.08 22.88
C ASP A 564 5.74 -16.04 23.16
N LEU A 565 6.15 -16.63 24.27
CA LEU A 565 7.55 -16.57 24.75
C LEU A 565 8.32 -17.86 24.44
N ASP A 566 7.63 -18.95 24.14
CA ASP A 566 8.23 -20.23 23.76
C ASP A 566 8.14 -20.49 22.23
N ASN A 567 7.51 -19.58 21.50
CA ASN A 567 7.38 -19.57 20.03
C ASN A 567 6.61 -20.80 19.50
N ASP A 568 5.58 -21.23 20.22
CA ASP A 568 4.71 -22.32 19.76
C ASP A 568 3.55 -21.84 18.86
N GLY A 569 3.42 -20.52 18.68
CA GLY A 569 2.38 -19.87 17.87
C GLY A 569 1.10 -19.57 18.64
N GLN A 570 1.05 -19.83 19.96
CA GLN A 570 -0.04 -19.40 20.84
C GLN A 570 0.43 -18.20 21.68
N PHE A 571 -0.45 -17.23 21.88
CA PHE A 571 -0.13 -16.02 22.66
C PHE A 571 -0.70 -16.18 24.08
N ASP A 572 -0.27 -17.21 24.82
CA ASP A 572 -0.84 -17.58 26.11
C ASP A 572 0.17 -17.66 27.28
N ASP A 573 1.47 -17.44 27.01
CA ASP A 573 2.54 -17.52 28.01
C ASP A 573 2.49 -16.40 29.03
N ALA A 574 2.07 -15.22 28.64
CA ALA A 574 1.94 -14.08 29.55
C ALA A 574 0.97 -13.02 29.01
N ALA A 575 0.49 -12.16 29.92
CA ALA A 575 -0.39 -11.04 29.60
C ALA A 575 0.12 -9.75 30.24
N GLY A 576 -0.28 -8.60 29.66
CA GLY A 576 0.10 -7.28 30.10
C GLY A 576 1.23 -6.64 29.27
N PRO A 577 1.45 -5.31 29.45
CA PRO A 577 2.38 -4.56 28.60
C PRO A 577 3.86 -4.90 28.83
N THR A 578 4.20 -5.51 29.96
CA THR A 578 5.59 -5.89 30.28
C THR A 578 5.64 -7.27 30.91
N VAL A 579 6.68 -8.04 30.58
CA VAL A 579 6.93 -9.37 31.15
C VAL A 579 8.44 -9.55 31.38
N ASN A 580 8.80 -10.26 32.45
CA ASN A 580 10.18 -10.69 32.71
C ASN A 580 10.33 -12.15 32.29
N VAL A 581 11.30 -12.41 31.44
CA VAL A 581 11.54 -13.71 30.82
C VAL A 581 12.91 -14.24 31.26
N GLY A 582 12.98 -15.50 31.58
CA GLY A 582 14.21 -16.14 32.08
C GLY A 582 14.29 -16.21 33.60
N PRO A 583 15.48 -16.57 34.13
CA PRO A 583 16.79 -16.64 33.46
C PRO A 583 16.91 -17.85 32.54
N TYR A 584 17.49 -17.65 31.36
CA TYR A 584 17.77 -18.70 30.37
C TYR A 584 19.11 -19.37 30.58
#